data_30863b7f80775194ce33c8372e60e370
#
_entry.id   30863b7f80775194ce33c8372e60e370
#
_cell.length_a   1.000
_cell.length_b   1.000
_cell.length_c   1.000
_cell.angle_alpha   90.00
_cell.angle_beta   90.00
_cell.angle_gamma   90.00
#
_symmetry.space_group_name_H-M   'P 1'
#
loop_
_entity.id
_entity.type
_entity.pdbx_description
1 polymer ?
#
loop_
_entity_poly.entity_id
_entity_poly.type
_entity_poly.pdbx_seq_one_letter_code
_entity_poly.pdbx_strand_id
1 'polypeptide(L)'
;YGEEQNGWINKIFWGDNLQVMSHLLKEYRGKIDLIYIDPPFDSKADYKKKIDLKGVGKAESDSSSFEEKQYGDIWTNDEYLQFMYERLLIMRELLSERGSIYLHCDWHRSAYLRLLLDEVFGADSFRNEIVWSYFGFKRATSKKFPQKHDLIFSYTKSPDYTWNVQYKPHSAEYIKRFKKDENGRLYRDDVNPTGGGTRIIYLDEVEGDIIDSVWTDI
;
A
#
# COMPACT_ATOMS: atom_id res chain seq x y z
N TYR A 1 12.34 15.96 13.97
CA TYR A 1 12.91 15.16 15.04
C TYR A 1 13.93 14.20 14.45
N GLY A 2 15.19 14.32 14.83
CA GLY A 2 16.31 13.53 14.38
C GLY A 2 17.47 14.40 13.90
N GLU A 3 18.68 13.84 13.96
CA GLU A 3 19.87 14.48 13.40
C GLU A 3 19.94 14.18 11.90
N GLU A 4 20.41 15.16 11.12
CA GLU A 4 20.66 14.98 9.71
C GLU A 4 21.76 13.93 9.51
N GLN A 5 21.45 12.89 8.72
CA GLN A 5 22.41 11.85 8.36
C GLN A 5 22.73 11.92 6.86
N ASN A 6 23.95 12.23 6.51
CA ASN A 6 24.42 12.33 5.11
C ASN A 6 23.57 13.26 4.22
N GLY A 7 23.09 14.39 4.77
CA GLY A 7 22.22 15.31 4.05
C GLY A 7 20.75 14.93 4.04
N TRP A 8 20.36 13.86 4.76
CA TRP A 8 18.99 13.38 4.86
C TRP A 8 18.39 13.68 6.24
N ILE A 9 17.17 14.21 6.26
CA ILE A 9 16.36 14.41 7.46
C ILE A 9 14.89 14.06 7.17
N ASN A 10 14.27 13.29 8.05
CA ASN A 10 12.84 13.05 7.99
C ASN A 10 12.05 14.30 8.36
N LYS A 11 11.06 14.66 7.57
CA LYS A 11 10.21 15.82 7.77
C LYS A 11 8.76 15.40 8.04
N ILE A 12 8.12 16.04 9.01
CA ILE A 12 6.68 15.90 9.28
C ILE A 12 6.05 17.25 9.01
N PHE A 13 4.98 17.27 8.20
CA PHE A 13 4.23 18.48 7.89
C PHE A 13 2.85 18.37 8.53
N TRP A 14 2.45 19.41 9.23
CA TRP A 14 1.13 19.54 9.85
C TRP A 14 0.27 20.52 9.05
N GLY A 15 -0.95 20.09 8.66
CA GLY A 15 -1.91 20.93 7.95
C GLY A 15 -2.78 20.13 6.99
N ASP A 16 -3.66 20.82 6.26
CA ASP A 16 -4.37 20.20 5.12
C ASP A 16 -3.38 19.72 4.08
N ASN A 17 -3.48 18.46 3.71
CA ASN A 17 -2.50 17.82 2.84
C ASN A 17 -2.47 18.40 1.42
N LEU A 18 -3.59 18.91 0.88
CA LEU A 18 -3.63 19.57 -0.42
C LEU A 18 -2.78 20.86 -0.40
N GLN A 19 -2.93 21.67 0.65
CA GLN A 19 -2.16 22.90 0.84
C GLN A 19 -0.67 22.60 1.06
N VAL A 20 -0.37 21.62 1.93
CA VAL A 20 1.01 21.19 2.19
C VAL A 20 1.67 20.72 0.90
N MET A 21 1.05 19.81 0.14
CA MET A 21 1.60 19.32 -1.12
C MET A 21 1.77 20.43 -2.16
N SER A 22 0.85 21.42 -2.21
CA SER A 22 0.99 22.59 -3.09
C SER A 22 2.23 23.41 -2.75
N HIS A 23 2.57 23.54 -1.47
CA HIS A 23 3.83 24.18 -1.04
C HIS A 23 5.05 23.34 -1.39
N LEU A 24 4.95 22.01 -1.23
CA LEU A 24 6.04 21.07 -1.56
C LEU A 24 6.39 21.07 -3.05
N LEU A 25 5.46 21.40 -3.95
CA LEU A 25 5.74 21.52 -5.38
C LEU A 25 6.87 22.51 -5.71
N LYS A 26 7.07 23.52 -4.89
CA LYS A 26 8.15 24.51 -5.12
C LYS A 26 9.55 23.89 -5.05
N GLU A 27 9.72 22.89 -4.18
CA GLU A 27 11.01 22.26 -3.89
C GLU A 27 11.10 20.83 -4.44
N TYR A 28 9.99 20.08 -4.42
CA TYR A 28 9.95 18.64 -4.64
C TYR A 28 9.24 18.21 -5.94
N ARG A 29 8.86 19.12 -6.83
CA ARG A 29 8.28 18.73 -8.13
C ARG A 29 9.20 17.79 -8.88
N GLY A 30 8.69 16.62 -9.25
CA GLY A 30 9.43 15.60 -9.99
C GLY A 30 10.59 14.96 -9.22
N LYS A 31 10.58 15.00 -7.87
CA LYS A 31 11.70 14.48 -7.05
C LYS A 31 11.31 13.37 -6.08
N ILE A 32 10.03 13.07 -5.94
CA ILE A 32 9.57 12.03 -5.01
C ILE A 32 9.55 10.69 -5.74
N ASP A 33 10.31 9.73 -5.25
CA ASP A 33 10.43 8.43 -5.91
C ASP A 33 9.34 7.45 -5.50
N LEU A 34 8.75 7.61 -4.31
CA LEU A 34 7.69 6.76 -3.81
C LEU A 34 6.65 7.57 -3.05
N ILE A 35 5.38 7.38 -3.39
CA ILE A 35 4.24 7.87 -2.63
C ILE A 35 3.41 6.67 -2.18
N TYR A 36 3.16 6.57 -0.88
CA TYR A 36 2.17 5.66 -0.31
C TYR A 36 1.08 6.48 0.36
N ILE A 37 -0.17 6.19 0.03
CA ILE A 37 -1.32 6.86 0.65
C ILE A 37 -2.34 5.85 1.15
N ASP A 38 -2.90 6.20 2.30
CA ASP A 38 -3.98 5.49 2.97
C ASP A 38 -5.07 6.53 3.27
N PRO A 39 -5.91 6.87 2.26
CA PRO A 39 -6.91 7.91 2.40
C PRO A 39 -8.08 7.45 3.27
N PRO A 40 -8.97 8.36 3.71
CA PRO A 40 -10.23 7.97 4.32
C PRO A 40 -10.99 6.99 3.43
N PHE A 41 -11.51 5.88 4.00
CA PHE A 41 -12.18 4.83 3.23
C PHE A 41 -13.65 5.12 2.92
N ASP A 42 -14.16 6.28 3.36
CA ASP A 42 -15.58 6.62 3.30
C ASP A 42 -16.48 5.52 3.93
N SER A 43 -15.99 5.00 5.04
CA SER A 43 -16.67 3.93 5.80
C SER A 43 -17.93 4.40 6.51
N LYS A 44 -18.28 5.69 6.40
CA LYS A 44 -19.34 6.40 7.12
C LYS A 44 -19.14 6.41 8.63
N ALA A 45 -17.92 6.18 9.10
CA ALA A 45 -17.54 6.30 10.48
C ALA A 45 -17.04 7.72 10.79
N ASP A 46 -17.54 8.31 11.88
CA ASP A 46 -16.96 9.54 12.43
C ASP A 46 -15.78 9.17 13.31
N TYR A 47 -14.58 9.52 12.87
CA TYR A 47 -13.36 9.34 13.67
C TYR A 47 -13.22 10.49 14.66
N LYS A 48 -13.53 10.20 15.93
CA LYS A 48 -13.45 11.15 17.04
C LYS A 48 -12.36 10.73 18.00
N LYS A 49 -11.50 11.66 18.39
CA LYS A 49 -10.52 11.45 19.44
C LYS A 49 -11.12 11.81 20.77
N LYS A 50 -11.23 10.83 21.69
CA LYS A 50 -11.55 11.12 23.09
C LYS A 50 -10.30 11.66 23.78
N ILE A 51 -10.36 12.89 24.24
CA ILE A 51 -9.30 13.49 25.05
C ILE A 51 -9.72 13.32 26.53
N ASP A 52 -9.10 12.36 27.22
CA ASP A 52 -9.26 12.21 28.65
C ASP A 52 -8.46 13.32 29.38
N LEU A 53 -9.15 14.29 29.89
CA LEU A 53 -8.56 15.30 30.78
C LEU A 53 -8.26 14.64 32.15
N LYS A 54 -7.01 14.26 32.38
CA LYS A 54 -6.56 13.77 33.69
C LYS A 54 -6.72 14.90 34.71
N GLY A 55 -7.63 14.74 35.67
CA GLY A 55 -7.70 15.61 36.86
C GLY A 55 -9.05 16.27 37.17
N VAL A 56 -10.09 16.08 36.38
CA VAL A 56 -11.44 16.53 36.72
C VAL A 56 -12.23 15.34 37.28
N GLY A 57 -12.60 15.43 38.55
CA GLY A 57 -13.38 14.39 39.25
C GLY A 57 -14.66 14.04 38.49
N LYS A 58 -15.14 12.80 38.67
CA LYS A 58 -16.39 12.29 38.10
C LYS A 58 -17.54 13.25 38.40
N ALA A 59 -17.85 14.13 37.46
CA ALA A 59 -19.15 14.77 37.40
C ALA A 59 -20.00 13.96 36.43
N GLU A 60 -21.09 13.43 36.92
CA GLU A 60 -22.14 12.78 36.13
C GLU A 60 -22.82 13.85 35.26
N SER A 61 -22.23 14.12 34.11
CA SER A 61 -22.93 14.77 33.01
C SER A 61 -22.25 14.36 31.70
N ASP A 62 -23.06 14.07 30.70
CA ASP A 62 -22.69 13.65 29.32
C ASP A 62 -21.82 14.66 28.55
N SER A 63 -21.24 15.67 29.20
CA SER A 63 -20.53 16.79 28.59
C SER A 63 -19.04 16.88 28.94
N SER A 64 -18.41 15.86 29.53
CA SER A 64 -17.01 15.94 29.98
C SER A 64 -15.96 15.38 29.02
N SER A 65 -16.34 14.92 27.83
CA SER A 65 -15.39 14.57 26.79
C SER A 65 -15.46 15.62 25.66
N PHE A 66 -14.43 16.43 25.52
CA PHE A 66 -14.22 17.19 24.29
C PHE A 66 -13.91 16.16 23.18
N GLU A 67 -14.91 15.88 22.36
CA GLU A 67 -14.71 15.11 21.13
C GLU A 67 -14.26 16.07 20.04
N GLU A 68 -12.97 16.06 19.74
CA GLU A 68 -12.47 16.75 18.57
C GLU A 68 -12.67 15.86 17.33
N LYS A 69 -13.50 16.31 16.39
CA LYS A 69 -13.72 15.64 15.13
C LYS A 69 -12.41 15.72 14.32
N GLN A 70 -11.69 14.61 14.23
CA GLN A 70 -10.41 14.57 13.50
C GLN A 70 -10.64 14.70 11.98
N TYR A 71 -11.60 13.97 11.45
CA TYR A 71 -12.16 14.13 10.10
C TYR A 71 -13.50 13.40 10.01
N GLY A 72 -14.39 13.86 9.14
CA GLY A 72 -15.65 13.15 8.85
C GLY A 72 -15.42 12.22 7.66
N ASP A 73 -15.73 10.95 7.83
CA ASP A 73 -15.71 9.95 6.77
C ASP A 73 -17.12 9.77 6.14
N ILE A 74 -17.87 10.88 6.11
CA ILE A 74 -19.21 10.95 5.51
C ILE A 74 -19.11 11.91 4.34
N TRP A 75 -19.05 11.32 3.15
CA TRP A 75 -18.91 12.05 1.89
C TRP A 75 -20.09 11.70 0.98
N THR A 76 -20.49 12.63 0.14
CA THR A 76 -21.18 12.25 -1.09
C THR A 76 -20.17 11.62 -2.04
N ASN A 77 -20.60 10.75 -2.97
CA ASN A 77 -19.69 10.13 -3.93
C ASN A 77 -18.86 11.16 -4.67
N ASP A 78 -19.48 12.24 -5.11
CA ASP A 78 -18.82 13.26 -5.93
C ASP A 78 -17.80 14.06 -5.12
N GLU A 79 -18.11 14.40 -3.86
CA GLU A 79 -17.18 15.12 -2.97
C GLU A 79 -15.93 14.29 -2.68
N TYR A 80 -16.10 12.99 -2.39
CA TYR A 80 -14.96 12.11 -2.13
C TYR A 80 -14.06 11.95 -3.36
N LEU A 81 -14.66 11.74 -4.53
CA LEU A 81 -13.90 11.61 -5.76
C LEU A 81 -13.18 12.90 -6.14
N GLN A 82 -13.83 14.06 -5.97
CA GLN A 82 -13.21 15.35 -6.18
C GLN A 82 -12.06 15.59 -5.20
N PHE A 83 -12.25 15.27 -3.91
CA PHE A 83 -11.20 15.35 -2.89
C PHE A 83 -9.97 14.52 -3.27
N MET A 84 -10.18 13.29 -3.74
CA MET A 84 -9.09 12.41 -4.17
C MET A 84 -8.43 12.89 -5.46
N TYR A 85 -9.23 13.34 -6.44
CA TYR A 85 -8.74 13.80 -7.73
C TYR A 85 -7.72 14.94 -7.60
N GLU A 86 -8.07 15.98 -6.86
CA GLU A 86 -7.20 17.14 -6.65
C GLU A 86 -5.85 16.74 -6.04
N ARG A 87 -5.88 15.81 -5.09
CA ARG A 87 -4.67 15.33 -4.41
C ARG A 87 -3.82 14.44 -5.29
N LEU A 88 -4.44 13.54 -6.04
CA LEU A 88 -3.73 12.66 -6.98
C LEU A 88 -3.04 13.46 -8.10
N LEU A 89 -3.65 14.53 -8.58
CA LEU A 89 -3.01 15.43 -9.56
C LEU A 89 -1.70 16.03 -9.01
N ILE A 90 -1.72 16.53 -7.77
CA ILE A 90 -0.52 17.09 -7.14
C ILE A 90 0.51 15.99 -6.86
N MET A 91 0.09 14.83 -6.40
CA MET A 91 0.98 13.69 -6.15
C MET A 91 1.68 13.26 -7.44
N ARG A 92 0.98 13.24 -8.57
CA ARG A 92 1.57 12.95 -9.88
C ARG A 92 2.65 13.97 -10.26
N GLU A 93 2.43 15.25 -9.97
CA GLU A 93 3.43 16.31 -10.22
C GLU A 93 4.65 16.20 -9.29
N LEU A 94 4.46 15.73 -8.05
CA LEU A 94 5.56 15.50 -7.10
C LEU A 94 6.42 14.30 -7.48
N LEU A 95 5.83 13.26 -8.08
CA LEU A 95 6.54 12.04 -8.48
C LEU A 95 7.64 12.34 -9.50
N SER A 96 8.80 11.72 -9.28
CA SER A 96 9.88 11.65 -10.28
C SER A 96 9.45 10.83 -11.49
N GLU A 97 10.16 10.96 -12.61
CA GLU A 97 9.86 10.17 -13.82
C GLU A 97 9.94 8.66 -13.58
N ARG A 98 10.73 8.22 -12.59
CA ARG A 98 10.87 6.82 -12.19
C ARG A 98 10.07 6.47 -10.95
N GLY A 99 9.25 7.38 -10.47
CA GLY A 99 8.50 7.24 -9.24
C GLY A 99 7.24 6.38 -9.38
N SER A 100 6.84 5.81 -8.24
CA SER A 100 5.66 4.97 -8.10
C SER A 100 4.72 5.49 -7.02
N ILE A 101 3.42 5.29 -7.21
CA ILE A 101 2.41 5.55 -6.19
C ILE A 101 1.69 4.26 -5.83
N TYR A 102 1.46 4.07 -4.53
CA TYR A 102 0.65 3.01 -3.96
C TYR A 102 -0.52 3.63 -3.21
N LEU A 103 -1.73 3.28 -3.61
CA LEU A 103 -2.97 3.73 -2.97
C LEU A 103 -3.65 2.54 -2.30
N HIS A 104 -3.73 2.59 -0.97
CA HIS A 104 -4.43 1.60 -0.16
C HIS A 104 -5.89 2.00 0.00
N CYS A 105 -6.81 1.07 -0.15
CA CYS A 105 -8.23 1.28 0.09
C CYS A 105 -8.94 -0.04 0.41
N ASP A 106 -10.10 0.08 1.02
CA ASP A 106 -10.99 -1.04 1.17
C ASP A 106 -11.91 -1.23 -0.07
N TRP A 107 -12.80 -2.20 0.01
CA TRP A 107 -13.71 -2.57 -1.08
C TRP A 107 -14.80 -1.52 -1.38
N HIS A 108 -15.09 -0.56 -0.47
CA HIS A 108 -16.20 0.40 -0.65
C HIS A 108 -15.96 1.33 -1.83
N ARG A 109 -14.73 1.81 -1.99
CA ARG A 109 -14.38 2.82 -2.98
C ARG A 109 -13.38 2.34 -4.03
N SER A 110 -12.89 1.11 -3.93
CA SER A 110 -11.81 0.60 -4.79
C SER A 110 -12.08 0.75 -6.29
N ALA A 111 -13.28 0.43 -6.75
CA ALA A 111 -13.63 0.53 -8.18
C ALA A 111 -13.54 1.97 -8.69
N TYR A 112 -14.01 2.94 -7.90
CA TYR A 112 -13.96 4.35 -8.27
C TYR A 112 -12.55 4.91 -8.22
N LEU A 113 -11.79 4.53 -7.20
CA LEU A 113 -10.39 4.95 -7.05
C LEU A 113 -9.52 4.38 -8.16
N ARG A 114 -9.78 3.16 -8.61
CA ARG A 114 -9.11 2.58 -9.78
C ARG A 114 -9.36 3.41 -11.03
N LEU A 115 -10.60 3.77 -11.33
CA LEU A 115 -10.93 4.62 -12.49
C LEU A 115 -10.30 6.00 -12.37
N LEU A 116 -10.28 6.55 -11.17
CA LEU A 116 -9.66 7.85 -10.92
C LEU A 116 -8.15 7.84 -11.12
N LEU A 117 -7.48 6.76 -10.70
CA LEU A 117 -6.05 6.55 -10.95
C LEU A 117 -5.76 6.38 -12.44
N ASP A 118 -6.61 5.64 -13.17
CA ASP A 118 -6.50 5.51 -14.63
C ASP A 118 -6.64 6.88 -15.34
N GLU A 119 -7.54 7.76 -14.86
CA GLU A 119 -7.70 9.12 -15.39
C GLU A 119 -6.47 10.00 -15.11
N VAL A 120 -5.94 9.94 -13.89
CA VAL A 120 -4.82 10.81 -13.48
C VAL A 120 -3.48 10.33 -14.02
N PHE A 121 -3.18 9.05 -13.94
CA PHE A 121 -1.88 8.47 -14.31
C PHE A 121 -1.85 7.86 -15.71
N GLY A 122 -3.01 7.54 -16.27
CA GLY A 122 -3.17 6.76 -17.49
C GLY A 122 -3.30 5.26 -17.20
N ALA A 123 -4.20 4.57 -17.90
CA ALA A 123 -4.43 3.14 -17.72
C ALA A 123 -3.17 2.28 -17.98
N ASP A 124 -2.32 2.72 -18.91
CA ASP A 124 -1.05 2.04 -19.24
C ASP A 124 -0.01 2.15 -18.11
N SER A 125 -0.20 3.06 -17.18
CA SER A 125 0.64 3.25 -15.98
C SER A 125 0.30 2.31 -14.83
N PHE A 126 -0.80 1.57 -14.93
CA PHE A 126 -1.19 0.56 -13.94
C PHE A 126 -0.19 -0.59 -13.91
N ARG A 127 0.23 -0.99 -12.71
CA ARG A 127 1.18 -2.09 -12.51
C ARG A 127 0.52 -3.27 -11.83
N ASN A 128 -0.09 -3.07 -10.67
CA ASN A 128 -0.72 -4.14 -9.91
C ASN A 128 -1.94 -3.66 -9.12
N GLU A 129 -2.86 -4.58 -8.93
CA GLU A 129 -3.82 -4.61 -7.83
C GLU A 129 -3.32 -5.67 -6.85
N ILE A 130 -2.89 -5.24 -5.68
CA ILE A 130 -2.43 -6.11 -4.62
C ILE A 130 -3.60 -6.35 -3.68
N VAL A 131 -3.93 -7.63 -3.45
CA VAL A 131 -4.95 -8.06 -2.50
C VAL A 131 -4.27 -8.35 -1.17
N TRP A 132 -4.44 -7.48 -0.21
CA TRP A 132 -3.95 -7.71 1.15
C TRP A 132 -5.03 -8.41 1.97
N SER A 133 -4.89 -9.73 2.12
CA SER A 133 -5.82 -10.58 2.85
C SER A 133 -5.39 -10.74 4.29
N TYR A 134 -6.31 -10.53 5.22
CA TYR A 134 -6.05 -10.64 6.65
C TYR A 134 -7.05 -11.56 7.34
N PHE A 135 -6.60 -12.17 8.43
CA PHE A 135 -7.45 -13.03 9.26
C PHE A 135 -8.38 -12.20 10.15
N GLY A 136 -9.59 -12.68 10.35
CA GLY A 136 -10.54 -12.04 11.26
C GLY A 136 -11.79 -12.89 11.49
N PHE A 137 -12.49 -12.60 12.59
CA PHE A 137 -13.70 -13.33 12.95
C PHE A 137 -14.79 -13.18 11.88
N LYS A 138 -15.41 -14.30 11.52
CA LYS A 138 -16.52 -14.36 10.58
C LYS A 138 -17.83 -14.41 11.36
N ARG A 139 -18.80 -13.55 11.03
CA ARG A 139 -20.17 -13.62 11.58
C ARG A 139 -21.08 -14.26 10.54
N ALA A 140 -21.79 -15.30 10.93
CA ALA A 140 -22.74 -16.02 10.06
C ALA A 140 -24.05 -15.26 9.79
N THR A 141 -24.16 -14.02 10.28
CA THR A 141 -25.42 -13.24 10.24
C THR A 141 -25.62 -12.44 8.95
N SER A 142 -24.64 -12.40 8.03
CA SER A 142 -24.80 -11.67 6.78
C SER A 142 -25.14 -12.60 5.62
N LYS A 143 -25.98 -12.11 4.69
CA LYS A 143 -26.31 -12.82 3.44
C LYS A 143 -25.28 -12.62 2.34
N LYS A 144 -24.04 -12.27 2.68
CA LYS A 144 -22.91 -12.06 1.75
C LYS A 144 -21.64 -12.66 2.32
N PHE A 145 -20.66 -12.88 1.45
CA PHE A 145 -19.33 -13.31 1.89
C PHE A 145 -18.66 -12.20 2.72
N PRO A 146 -18.07 -12.52 3.89
CA PRO A 146 -17.33 -11.56 4.68
C PRO A 146 -16.12 -11.01 3.89
N GLN A 147 -15.97 -9.69 3.86
CA GLN A 147 -14.78 -9.04 3.31
C GLN A 147 -13.62 -9.21 4.29
N LYS A 148 -12.51 -9.72 3.82
CA LYS A 148 -11.29 -10.03 4.59
C LYS A 148 -10.03 -9.66 3.80
N HIS A 149 -10.10 -8.58 3.07
CA HIS A 149 -8.99 -8.03 2.34
C HIS A 149 -9.20 -6.54 2.09
N ASP A 150 -8.12 -5.86 1.94
CA ASP A 150 -8.02 -4.53 1.37
C ASP A 150 -7.26 -4.60 0.05
N LEU A 151 -7.29 -3.53 -0.71
CA LEU A 151 -6.65 -3.42 -2.01
C LEU A 151 -5.59 -2.33 -1.99
N ILE A 152 -4.46 -2.60 -2.65
CA ILE A 152 -3.42 -1.59 -2.88
C ILE A 152 -3.19 -1.49 -4.38
N PHE A 153 -3.55 -0.34 -4.96
CA PHE A 153 -3.29 -0.06 -6.37
C PHE A 153 -1.88 0.50 -6.54
N SER A 154 -1.14 -0.05 -7.48
CA SER A 154 0.20 0.40 -7.83
C SER A 154 0.23 1.00 -9.24
N TYR A 155 0.69 2.25 -9.34
CA TYR A 155 0.89 2.98 -10.59
C TYR A 155 2.28 3.58 -10.64
N THR A 156 2.76 3.87 -11.85
CA THR A 156 4.04 4.53 -12.08
C THR A 156 3.87 5.82 -12.86
N LYS A 157 4.81 6.76 -12.68
CA LYS A 157 4.81 8.02 -13.43
C LYS A 157 5.05 7.81 -14.92
N SER A 158 5.96 6.89 -15.26
CA SER A 158 6.37 6.58 -16.61
C SER A 158 6.62 5.08 -16.81
N PRO A 159 6.85 4.61 -18.05
CA PRO A 159 7.26 3.22 -18.30
C PRO A 159 8.65 2.87 -17.74
N ASP A 160 9.55 3.85 -17.60
CA ASP A 160 10.86 3.67 -16.99
C ASP A 160 10.78 3.93 -15.49
N TYR A 161 10.39 2.92 -14.72
CA TYR A 161 10.23 3.03 -13.27
C TYR A 161 11.21 2.13 -12.51
N THR A 162 11.46 2.48 -11.24
CA THR A 162 12.28 1.67 -10.35
C THR A 162 11.49 0.46 -9.87
N TRP A 163 12.03 -0.73 -10.14
CA TRP A 163 11.46 -2.00 -9.68
C TRP A 163 12.55 -2.90 -9.13
N ASN A 164 12.35 -3.41 -7.92
CA ASN A 164 13.21 -4.41 -7.30
C ASN A 164 12.37 -5.66 -7.03
N VAL A 165 12.74 -6.78 -7.63
CA VAL A 165 12.06 -8.05 -7.40
C VAL A 165 12.17 -8.40 -5.93
N GLN A 166 11.03 -8.74 -5.32
CA GLN A 166 10.97 -9.14 -3.92
C GLN A 166 10.79 -10.65 -3.83
N TYR A 167 11.52 -11.26 -2.90
CA TYR A 167 11.50 -12.69 -2.67
C TYR A 167 11.07 -13.01 -1.25
N LYS A 168 10.34 -14.08 -1.09
CA LYS A 168 10.05 -14.72 0.20
C LYS A 168 10.81 -16.04 0.30
N PRO A 169 11.08 -16.55 1.52
CA PRO A 169 11.70 -17.84 1.70
C PRO A 169 10.95 -18.93 0.93
N HIS A 170 11.68 -19.83 0.33
CA HIS A 170 11.08 -20.97 -0.35
C HIS A 170 10.17 -21.78 0.57
N SER A 171 9.03 -22.20 0.05
CA SER A 171 8.12 -23.08 0.78
C SER A 171 8.78 -24.44 1.07
N ALA A 172 8.39 -25.07 2.19
CA ALA A 172 8.87 -26.41 2.52
C ALA A 172 8.55 -27.45 1.41
N GLU A 173 7.45 -27.24 0.67
CA GLU A 173 7.06 -28.09 -0.45
C GLU A 173 7.97 -27.90 -1.66
N TYR A 174 8.41 -26.67 -1.91
CA TYR A 174 9.39 -26.38 -2.95
C TYR A 174 10.73 -27.04 -2.63
N ILE A 175 11.24 -26.89 -1.39
CA ILE A 175 12.51 -27.46 -0.94
C ILE A 175 12.50 -29.01 -1.02
N LYS A 176 11.37 -29.67 -0.75
CA LYS A 176 11.23 -31.13 -0.88
C LYS A 176 11.48 -31.68 -2.30
N ARG A 177 11.45 -30.83 -3.32
CA ARG A 177 11.74 -31.23 -4.71
C ARG A 177 13.23 -31.37 -5.00
N PHE A 178 14.07 -30.90 -4.09
CA PHE A 178 15.52 -30.94 -4.24
C PHE A 178 16.10 -32.24 -3.68
N LYS A 179 17.08 -32.77 -4.38
CA LYS A 179 17.88 -33.94 -3.99
C LYS A 179 19.24 -33.46 -3.49
N LYS A 180 19.95 -34.29 -2.75
CA LYS A 180 21.33 -34.00 -2.36
C LYS A 180 22.31 -34.59 -3.40
N ASP A 181 23.29 -33.80 -3.77
CA ASP A 181 24.43 -34.30 -4.54
C ASP A 181 25.48 -35.01 -3.64
N GLU A 182 26.58 -35.45 -4.21
CA GLU A 182 27.66 -36.13 -3.49
C GLU A 182 28.32 -35.26 -2.42
N ASN A 183 28.24 -33.94 -2.56
CA ASN A 183 28.77 -32.94 -1.62
C ASN A 183 27.73 -32.45 -0.60
N GLY A 184 26.50 -32.97 -0.67
CA GLY A 184 25.39 -32.60 0.21
C GLY A 184 24.65 -31.33 -0.18
N ARG A 185 25.00 -30.68 -1.34
CA ARG A 185 24.25 -29.54 -1.85
C ARG A 185 22.87 -30.00 -2.37
N LEU A 186 21.88 -29.16 -2.13
CA LEU A 186 20.51 -29.40 -2.63
C LEU A 186 20.38 -28.94 -4.08
N TYR A 187 20.03 -29.86 -4.99
CA TYR A 187 19.81 -29.59 -6.40
C TYR A 187 18.52 -30.20 -6.91
N ARG A 188 18.01 -29.70 -8.02
CA ARG A 188 16.94 -30.34 -8.81
C ARG A 188 17.23 -30.25 -10.29
N ASP A 189 16.71 -31.24 -11.03
CA ASP A 189 16.64 -31.18 -12.48
C ASP A 189 15.41 -30.34 -12.88
N ASP A 190 15.58 -29.36 -13.76
CA ASP A 190 14.50 -28.56 -14.28
C ASP A 190 14.50 -28.56 -15.81
N VAL A 191 13.31 -28.48 -16.40
CA VAL A 191 13.18 -28.42 -17.86
C VAL A 191 13.61 -27.03 -18.32
N ASN A 192 14.52 -26.98 -19.29
CA ASN A 192 14.92 -25.70 -19.86
C ASN A 192 13.76 -25.09 -20.66
N PRO A 193 13.19 -23.94 -20.24
CA PRO A 193 12.02 -23.35 -20.90
C PRO A 193 12.30 -22.89 -22.34
N THR A 194 13.57 -22.75 -22.72
CA THR A 194 14.00 -22.37 -24.08
C THR A 194 14.31 -23.59 -25.00
N GLY A 195 14.08 -24.80 -24.52
CA GLY A 195 14.45 -26.05 -25.21
C GLY A 195 15.91 -26.43 -24.96
N GLY A 196 16.27 -27.68 -25.30
CA GLY A 196 17.68 -28.13 -25.19
C GLY A 196 18.00 -29.00 -23.97
N GLY A 197 17.03 -29.63 -23.34
CA GLY A 197 17.23 -30.59 -22.26
C GLY A 197 16.95 -30.04 -20.85
N THR A 198 17.45 -30.73 -19.84
CA THR A 198 17.33 -30.36 -18.43
C THR A 198 18.53 -29.51 -18.00
N ARG A 199 18.29 -28.60 -17.08
CA ARG A 199 19.32 -27.83 -16.36
C ARG A 199 19.30 -28.24 -14.89
N ILE A 200 20.45 -28.24 -14.25
CA ILE A 200 20.56 -28.40 -12.80
C ILE A 200 20.44 -27.04 -12.14
N ILE A 201 19.57 -26.94 -11.13
CA ILE A 201 19.39 -25.75 -10.31
C ILE A 201 19.78 -26.11 -8.88
N TYR A 202 20.69 -25.36 -8.28
CA TYR A 202 21.04 -25.49 -6.86
C TYR A 202 20.20 -24.54 -6.00
N LEU A 203 19.77 -25.02 -4.82
CA LEU A 203 18.91 -24.25 -3.92
C LEU A 203 19.61 -22.99 -3.39
N ASP A 204 20.90 -23.05 -3.18
CA ASP A 204 21.73 -21.94 -2.71
C ASP A 204 22.05 -20.91 -3.81
N GLU A 205 21.65 -21.15 -5.06
CA GLU A 205 21.79 -20.24 -6.19
C GLU A 205 20.48 -19.51 -6.53
N VAL A 206 19.38 -19.81 -5.83
CA VAL A 206 18.07 -19.17 -6.05
C VAL A 206 17.69 -18.32 -4.84
N GLU A 207 17.25 -17.08 -5.10
CA GLU A 207 17.00 -16.09 -4.06
C GLU A 207 15.74 -16.37 -3.23
N GLY A 208 14.76 -17.08 -3.78
CA GLY A 208 13.49 -17.37 -3.10
C GLY A 208 12.32 -17.46 -4.07
N ASP A 209 11.13 -17.57 -3.53
CA ASP A 209 9.90 -17.50 -4.32
C ASP A 209 9.52 -16.05 -4.51
N ILE A 210 9.25 -15.63 -5.76
CA ILE A 210 8.82 -14.25 -6.05
C ILE A 210 7.51 -13.98 -5.31
N ILE A 211 7.42 -12.82 -4.67
CA ILE A 211 6.18 -12.37 -4.02
C ILE A 211 5.15 -12.04 -5.11
N ASP A 212 3.96 -12.64 -4.99
CA ASP A 212 2.84 -12.39 -5.87
C ASP A 212 1.96 -11.22 -5.38
N SER A 213 0.84 -10.96 -6.08
CA SER A 213 -0.08 -9.88 -5.75
C SER A 213 -1.13 -10.23 -4.67
N VAL A 214 -1.05 -11.39 -4.04
CA VAL A 214 -1.92 -11.78 -2.93
C VAL A 214 -1.08 -11.92 -1.67
N TRP A 215 -1.23 -10.95 -0.77
CA TRP A 215 -0.47 -10.89 0.48
C TRP A 215 -1.32 -11.42 1.64
N THR A 216 -0.83 -12.43 2.33
CA THR A 216 -1.59 -13.14 3.39
C THR A 216 -0.91 -13.14 4.75
N ASP A 217 0.34 -12.74 4.83
CA ASP A 217 1.27 -12.95 5.94
C ASP A 217 2.12 -11.72 6.29
N ILE A 218 1.50 -10.54 6.13
CA ILE A 218 2.10 -9.26 6.50
C ILE A 218 1.54 -8.80 7.85
#